data_b96da2a732548eadd29cd0d609b8286a
#
_entry.id   b96da2a732548eadd29cd0d609b8286a
#
_cell.length_a   1.000
_cell.length_b   1.000
_cell.length_c   1.000
_cell.angle_alpha   90.00
_cell.angle_beta   90.00
_cell.angle_gamma   90.00
#
_symmetry.space_group_name_H-M   'P 1'
#
loop_
_entity.id
_entity.type
_entity.pdbx_description
1 polymer ?
#
loop_
_entity_poly.entity_id
_entity_poly.type
_entity_poly.pdbx_seq_one_letter_code
_entity_poly.pdbx_strand_id
1 'polypeptide(L)'
;MSKMKKKKRHIGRKILFGVEILVLILLVGVLFLYTQINKRMDSLNFTQAADEQEVQINESVAGSEVLSGYTNIALFGVDKRAEDEGAYGNSDTAIIASINNDTKEVRLVSLYRDTYMRVDEDEYGNGIYNKCNSAYLRGGPMQAVNMINTNMDLDIENYVAVDFSAMATVVDCLGGLDIPMSYEEIEHMNNHCVETSQQTGMDYTPIEKTDPAPEDQSQILGTYHLNGVQVTAYCRIRQTASGDQGRTERQRLVL
;
A
#
# COMPACT_ATOMS: atom_id res chain seq x y z
N MET A 1 68.85 -4.59 -21.70
CA MET A 1 67.52 -5.22 -21.57
C MET A 1 66.82 -4.99 -20.20
N SER A 2 67.38 -4.30 -19.23
CA SER A 2 66.85 -4.18 -17.86
C SER A 2 65.81 -3.05 -17.68
N LYS A 3 65.79 -1.97 -18.48
CA LYS A 3 64.88 -0.82 -18.32
C LYS A 3 63.42 -1.04 -18.77
N MET A 4 63.15 -1.96 -19.67
CA MET A 4 61.77 -2.21 -20.14
C MET A 4 60.90 -3.03 -19.18
N LYS A 5 61.49 -3.90 -18.35
CA LYS A 5 60.74 -4.67 -17.34
C LYS A 5 60.21 -3.85 -16.18
N LYS A 6 60.91 -2.76 -15.76
CA LYS A 6 60.47 -1.87 -14.67
C LYS A 6 59.23 -1.02 -15.06
N LYS A 7 59.15 -0.57 -16.32
CA LYS A 7 58.03 0.28 -16.80
C LYS A 7 56.69 -0.50 -16.86
N LYS A 8 56.69 -1.77 -17.27
CA LYS A 8 55.49 -2.63 -17.28
C LYS A 8 54.94 -2.91 -15.86
N ARG A 9 55.83 -3.05 -14.87
CA ARG A 9 55.42 -3.31 -13.48
C ARG A 9 54.73 -2.12 -12.81
N HIS A 10 55.05 -0.89 -13.17
CA HIS A 10 54.43 0.33 -12.67
C HIS A 10 53.04 0.58 -13.32
N ILE A 11 52.85 0.20 -14.58
CA ILE A 11 51.57 0.33 -15.27
C ILE A 11 50.54 -0.64 -14.66
N GLY A 12 50.90 -1.89 -14.42
CA GLY A 12 50.03 -2.88 -13.78
C GLY A 12 49.58 -2.47 -12.37
N ARG A 13 50.47 -1.85 -11.57
CA ARG A 13 50.12 -1.32 -10.24
C ARG A 13 49.15 -0.13 -10.30
N LYS A 14 49.29 0.76 -11.30
CA LYS A 14 48.37 1.87 -11.51
C LYS A 14 46.98 1.41 -11.95
N ILE A 15 46.91 0.37 -12.79
CA ILE A 15 45.63 -0.24 -13.22
C ILE A 15 44.97 -0.92 -12.02
N LEU A 16 45.74 -1.70 -11.21
CA LEU A 16 45.21 -2.36 -10.02
C LEU A 16 44.64 -1.32 -9.02
N PHE A 17 45.39 -0.24 -8.77
CA PHE A 17 44.94 0.85 -7.90
C PHE A 17 43.70 1.56 -8.45
N GLY A 18 43.59 1.72 -9.77
CA GLY A 18 42.37 2.26 -10.42
C GLY A 18 41.14 1.35 -10.23
N VAL A 19 41.36 0.02 -10.34
CA VAL A 19 40.26 -0.96 -10.09
C VAL A 19 39.86 -0.95 -8.61
N GLU A 20 40.81 -0.88 -7.67
CA GLU A 20 40.51 -0.78 -6.23
C GLU A 20 39.68 0.45 -5.89
N ILE A 21 40.01 1.62 -6.48
CA ILE A 21 39.22 2.85 -6.29
C ILE A 21 37.81 2.69 -6.87
N LEU A 22 37.67 2.08 -8.05
CA LEU A 22 36.38 1.87 -8.69
C LEU A 22 35.48 0.94 -7.87
N VAL A 23 36.05 -0.14 -7.33
CA VAL A 23 35.35 -1.05 -6.41
C VAL A 23 34.94 -0.34 -5.13
N LEU A 24 35.81 0.52 -4.57
CA LEU A 24 35.50 1.30 -3.38
C LEU A 24 34.34 2.28 -3.63
N ILE A 25 34.33 2.97 -4.77
CA ILE A 25 33.24 3.86 -5.15
C ILE A 25 31.93 3.09 -5.31
N LEU A 26 31.95 1.90 -5.93
CA LEU A 26 30.79 1.03 -6.04
C LEU A 26 30.28 0.59 -4.67
N LEU A 27 31.15 0.17 -3.76
CA LEU A 27 30.79 -0.18 -2.39
C LEU A 27 30.15 0.97 -1.62
N VAL A 28 30.73 2.18 -1.74
CA VAL A 28 30.17 3.38 -1.12
C VAL A 28 28.78 3.71 -1.72
N GLY A 29 28.62 3.54 -3.05
CA GLY A 29 27.34 3.72 -3.72
C GLY A 29 26.28 2.71 -3.22
N VAL A 30 26.63 1.44 -3.10
CA VAL A 30 25.76 0.40 -2.55
C VAL A 30 25.38 0.69 -1.09
N LEU A 31 26.34 1.07 -0.25
CA LEU A 31 26.11 1.46 1.14
C LEU A 31 25.21 2.68 1.25
N PHE A 32 25.41 3.67 0.38
CA PHE A 32 24.54 4.86 0.33
C PHE A 32 23.10 4.48 -0.05
N LEU A 33 22.90 3.65 -1.08
CA LEU A 33 21.58 3.14 -1.45
C LEU A 33 20.94 2.32 -0.32
N TYR A 34 21.72 1.45 0.32
CA TYR A 34 21.26 0.67 1.46
C TYR A 34 20.81 1.56 2.63
N THR A 35 21.58 2.59 2.98
CA THR A 35 21.19 3.54 4.05
C THR A 35 19.96 4.38 3.68
N GLN A 36 19.80 4.74 2.40
CA GLN A 36 18.60 5.45 1.94
C GLN A 36 17.36 4.55 2.01
N ILE A 37 17.47 3.29 1.59
CA ILE A 37 16.38 2.31 1.69
C ILE A 37 16.01 2.08 3.17
N ASN A 38 17.00 1.84 4.04
CA ASN A 38 16.72 1.63 5.47
C ASN A 38 16.06 2.85 6.12
N LYS A 39 16.54 4.08 5.86
CA LYS A 39 15.87 5.29 6.38
C LYS A 39 14.41 5.41 5.94
N ARG A 40 14.10 5.01 4.71
CA ARG A 40 12.72 5.00 4.22
C ARG A 40 11.90 3.85 4.81
N MET A 41 12.52 2.69 5.02
CA MET A 41 11.88 1.55 5.71
C MET A 41 11.60 1.87 7.18
N ASP A 42 12.50 2.57 7.87
CA ASP A 42 12.31 2.98 9.27
C ASP A 42 11.17 4.02 9.42
N SER A 43 10.84 4.76 8.35
CA SER A 43 9.69 5.66 8.33
C SER A 43 8.36 4.92 8.15
N LEU A 44 8.38 3.66 7.68
CA LEU A 44 7.23 2.77 7.67
C LEU A 44 7.17 2.11 9.06
N ASN A 45 6.21 2.52 9.88
CA ASN A 45 5.96 1.86 11.15
C ASN A 45 5.44 0.44 10.89
N PHE A 46 6.36 -0.52 10.71
CA PHE A 46 6.02 -1.93 10.79
C PHE A 46 5.71 -2.25 12.26
N THR A 47 4.50 -2.00 12.68
CA THR A 47 4.02 -2.56 13.94
C THR A 47 3.88 -4.06 13.70
N GLN A 48 4.82 -4.86 14.20
CA GLN A 48 4.52 -6.27 14.40
C GLN A 48 3.31 -6.27 15.34
N ALA A 49 2.21 -6.86 14.88
CA ALA A 49 1.03 -7.00 15.70
C ALA A 49 1.40 -7.77 16.95
N ALA A 50 1.69 -7.03 18.01
CA ALA A 50 1.73 -7.56 19.37
C ALA A 50 0.30 -7.66 19.91
N ASP A 51 -0.67 -7.84 19.02
CA ASP A 51 -2.04 -8.09 19.44
C ASP A 51 -2.12 -9.56 19.84
N GLU A 52 -2.28 -9.78 21.15
CA GLU A 52 -2.53 -11.08 21.76
C GLU A 52 -3.88 -11.70 21.34
N GLN A 53 -4.55 -11.11 20.35
CA GLN A 53 -5.80 -11.66 19.81
C GLN A 53 -5.48 -12.87 18.94
N GLU A 54 -6.05 -14.00 19.32
CA GLU A 54 -5.97 -15.24 18.58
C GLU A 54 -6.72 -15.12 17.24
N VAL A 55 -6.11 -15.64 16.16
CA VAL A 55 -6.77 -15.71 14.85
C VAL A 55 -7.93 -16.69 14.94
N GLN A 56 -9.13 -16.22 14.60
CA GLN A 56 -10.34 -17.04 14.53
C GLN A 56 -10.52 -17.57 13.11
N ILE A 57 -10.53 -18.89 12.97
CA ILE A 57 -10.77 -19.60 11.71
C ILE A 57 -11.94 -20.56 11.95
N ASN A 58 -12.92 -20.56 11.06
CA ASN A 58 -14.07 -21.46 11.16
C ASN A 58 -13.61 -22.93 11.08
N GLU A 59 -14.16 -23.80 11.93
CA GLU A 59 -13.82 -25.23 11.94
C GLU A 59 -14.05 -25.89 10.58
N SER A 60 -15.03 -25.41 9.80
CA SER A 60 -15.35 -25.90 8.45
C SER A 60 -14.22 -25.76 7.44
N VAL A 61 -13.29 -24.80 7.68
CA VAL A 61 -12.19 -24.51 6.74
C VAL A 61 -10.81 -24.76 7.34
N ALA A 62 -10.74 -25.03 8.64
CA ALA A 62 -9.49 -25.37 9.30
C ALA A 62 -8.88 -26.63 8.65
N GLY A 63 -7.69 -26.49 8.05
CA GLY A 63 -7.00 -27.56 7.31
C GLY A 63 -7.56 -27.83 5.91
N SER A 64 -8.28 -26.89 5.31
CA SER A 64 -8.77 -27.00 3.93
C SER A 64 -7.61 -27.13 2.93
N GLU A 65 -7.58 -28.23 2.14
CA GLU A 65 -6.59 -28.41 1.06
C GLU A 65 -6.70 -27.33 -0.02
N VAL A 66 -7.90 -26.77 -0.23
CA VAL A 66 -8.11 -25.69 -1.20
C VAL A 66 -7.45 -24.41 -0.74
N LEU A 67 -7.65 -24.03 0.54
CA LEU A 67 -7.04 -22.81 1.09
C LEU A 67 -5.52 -22.92 1.22
N SER A 68 -4.99 -24.10 1.52
CA SER A 68 -3.53 -24.32 1.63
C SER A 68 -2.77 -24.05 0.33
N GLY A 69 -3.44 -24.07 -0.83
CA GLY A 69 -2.89 -23.68 -2.14
C GLY A 69 -2.78 -22.16 -2.34
N TYR A 70 -3.28 -21.36 -1.41
CA TYR A 70 -3.30 -19.90 -1.48
C TYR A 70 -2.70 -19.27 -0.23
N THR A 71 -2.10 -18.10 -0.39
CA THR A 71 -1.75 -17.21 0.71
C THR A 71 -2.72 -16.04 0.68
N ASN A 72 -3.55 -15.93 1.72
CA ASN A 72 -4.54 -14.88 1.87
C ASN A 72 -4.05 -13.81 2.83
N ILE A 73 -4.06 -12.54 2.40
CA ILE A 73 -3.59 -11.39 3.17
C ILE A 73 -4.69 -10.34 3.18
N ALA A 74 -5.02 -9.81 4.36
CA ALA A 74 -5.95 -8.68 4.47
C ALA A 74 -5.18 -7.35 4.32
N LEU A 75 -5.67 -6.47 3.46
CA LEU A 75 -5.13 -5.13 3.24
C LEU A 75 -6.15 -4.11 3.76
N PHE A 76 -5.74 -3.28 4.72
CA PHE A 76 -6.59 -2.24 5.31
C PHE A 76 -6.02 -0.85 5.01
N GLY A 77 -6.89 0.03 4.51
CA GLY A 77 -6.64 1.47 4.44
C GLY A 77 -7.33 2.15 5.61
N VAL A 78 -6.56 2.79 6.48
CA VAL A 78 -7.05 3.35 7.73
C VAL A 78 -7.03 4.87 7.68
N ASP A 79 -8.16 5.51 7.97
CA ASP A 79 -8.23 6.95 8.22
C ASP A 79 -7.95 7.20 9.71
N LYS A 80 -6.67 7.22 10.07
CA LYS A 80 -6.21 7.60 11.42
C LYS A 80 -5.73 9.03 11.38
N ARG A 81 -6.38 9.90 12.14
CA ARG A 81 -5.95 11.29 12.31
C ARG A 81 -4.97 11.38 13.48
N ALA A 82 -4.07 12.36 13.41
CA ALA A 82 -3.09 12.60 14.47
C ALA A 82 -3.73 12.88 15.86
N GLU A 83 -5.00 13.27 15.88
CA GLU A 83 -5.78 13.57 17.09
C GLU A 83 -6.39 12.30 17.75
N ASP A 84 -6.36 11.15 17.07
CA ASP A 84 -6.91 9.88 17.56
C ASP A 84 -5.87 9.11 18.38
N GLU A 85 -5.36 9.71 19.47
CA GLU A 85 -4.44 9.03 20.38
C GLU A 85 -5.13 7.81 21.03
N GLY A 86 -4.66 6.61 20.67
CA GLY A 86 -5.01 5.34 21.33
C GLY A 86 -6.26 4.63 20.81
N ALA A 87 -7.01 5.20 19.86
CA ALA A 87 -8.12 4.51 19.19
C ALA A 87 -7.68 3.96 17.83
N TYR A 88 -8.22 2.79 17.47
CA TYR A 88 -8.16 2.33 16.09
C TYR A 88 -9.09 3.21 15.24
N GLY A 89 -8.56 3.84 14.17
CA GLY A 89 -9.38 4.55 13.19
C GLY A 89 -10.36 3.62 12.46
N ASN A 90 -11.25 4.18 11.65
CA ASN A 90 -12.08 3.35 10.77
C ASN A 90 -11.24 2.84 9.59
N SER A 91 -11.42 1.57 9.20
CA SER A 91 -10.87 1.10 7.94
C SER A 91 -11.83 1.44 6.80
N ASP A 92 -11.50 2.46 6.04
CA ASP A 92 -12.31 2.87 4.87
C ASP A 92 -12.10 1.94 3.65
N THR A 93 -11.05 1.13 3.69
CA THR A 93 -10.69 0.15 2.66
C THR A 93 -10.39 -1.18 3.33
N ALA A 94 -11.02 -2.24 2.84
CA ALA A 94 -10.70 -3.62 3.19
C ALA A 94 -10.64 -4.44 1.89
N ILE A 95 -9.46 -4.98 1.59
CA ILE A 95 -9.20 -5.79 0.40
C ILE A 95 -8.53 -7.09 0.83
N ILE A 96 -8.98 -8.20 0.27
CA ILE A 96 -8.33 -9.50 0.43
C ILE A 96 -7.46 -9.72 -0.79
N ALA A 97 -6.16 -9.88 -0.58
CA ALA A 97 -5.22 -10.33 -1.61
C ALA A 97 -5.03 -11.84 -1.47
N SER A 98 -5.52 -12.60 -2.44
CA SER A 98 -5.39 -14.05 -2.51
C SER A 98 -4.35 -14.42 -3.55
N ILE A 99 -3.24 -14.99 -3.12
CA ILE A 99 -2.08 -15.33 -3.95
C ILE A 99 -2.03 -16.84 -4.13
N ASN A 100 -2.17 -17.31 -5.37
CA ASN A 100 -1.98 -18.72 -5.66
C ASN A 100 -0.49 -19.09 -5.50
N ASN A 101 -0.21 -20.07 -4.63
CA ASN A 101 1.17 -20.42 -4.27
C ASN A 101 1.96 -21.06 -5.42
N ASP A 102 1.29 -21.70 -6.39
CA ASP A 102 1.90 -22.35 -7.54
C ASP A 102 2.07 -21.38 -8.72
N THR A 103 0.96 -20.76 -9.15
CA THR A 103 0.94 -19.91 -10.36
C THR A 103 1.39 -18.49 -10.12
N LYS A 104 1.43 -18.05 -8.85
CA LYS A 104 1.68 -16.66 -8.42
C LYS A 104 0.62 -15.67 -8.93
N GLU A 105 -0.52 -16.15 -9.40
CA GLU A 105 -1.66 -15.31 -9.71
C GLU A 105 -2.18 -14.64 -8.43
N VAL A 106 -2.42 -13.34 -8.50
CA VAL A 106 -2.98 -12.55 -7.39
C VAL A 106 -4.41 -12.15 -7.74
N ARG A 107 -5.33 -12.42 -6.83
CA ARG A 107 -6.73 -11.97 -6.91
C ARG A 107 -7.02 -10.99 -5.79
N LEU A 108 -7.60 -9.85 -6.15
CA LEU A 108 -8.01 -8.82 -5.20
C LEU A 108 -9.53 -8.80 -5.06
N VAL A 109 -10.00 -8.97 -3.83
CA VAL A 109 -11.43 -8.93 -3.49
C VAL A 109 -11.66 -7.78 -2.52
N SER A 110 -12.40 -6.75 -2.96
CA SER A 110 -12.73 -5.61 -2.11
C SER A 110 -14.01 -5.88 -1.33
N LEU A 111 -13.98 -5.62 -0.04
CA LEU A 111 -15.17 -5.58 0.81
C LEU A 111 -15.67 -4.13 0.88
N TYR A 112 -16.94 -3.91 0.51
CA TYR A 112 -17.55 -2.59 0.69
C TYR A 112 -17.71 -2.31 2.18
N ARG A 113 -17.18 -1.19 2.63
CA ARG A 113 -17.12 -0.79 4.06
C ARG A 113 -18.49 -0.83 4.77
N ASP A 114 -19.57 -0.61 4.02
CA ASP A 114 -20.95 -0.58 4.55
C ASP A 114 -21.65 -1.95 4.49
N THR A 115 -20.93 -3.02 4.06
CA THR A 115 -21.48 -4.39 4.06
C THR A 115 -21.83 -4.80 5.50
N TYR A 116 -23.07 -5.27 5.69
CA TYR A 116 -23.55 -5.70 7.00
C TYR A 116 -23.06 -7.12 7.30
N MET A 117 -22.21 -7.25 8.32
CA MET A 117 -21.54 -8.49 8.68
C MET A 117 -21.53 -8.69 10.19
N ARG A 118 -21.27 -9.93 10.64
CA ARG A 118 -20.93 -10.20 12.03
C ARG A 118 -19.54 -9.62 12.31
N VAL A 119 -19.48 -8.55 13.09
CA VAL A 119 -18.22 -7.81 13.34
C VAL A 119 -17.57 -8.15 14.67
N ASP A 120 -18.32 -8.82 15.57
CA ASP A 120 -17.86 -9.14 16.91
C ASP A 120 -18.82 -10.15 17.58
N GLU A 121 -18.54 -10.51 18.83
CA GLU A 121 -19.39 -11.29 19.71
C GLU A 121 -19.62 -10.54 21.04
N ASP A 122 -20.77 -10.75 21.65
CA ASP A 122 -21.02 -10.29 23.00
C ASP A 122 -20.44 -11.25 24.06
N GLU A 123 -20.53 -10.91 25.34
CA GLU A 123 -20.07 -11.74 26.45
C GLU A 123 -20.75 -13.12 26.55
N TYR A 124 -21.85 -13.31 25.84
CA TYR A 124 -22.62 -14.56 25.80
C TYR A 124 -22.35 -15.37 24.52
N GLY A 125 -21.45 -14.90 23.64
CA GLY A 125 -21.15 -15.56 22.36
C GLY A 125 -22.16 -15.25 21.24
N ASN A 126 -23.08 -14.29 21.44
CA ASN A 126 -23.99 -13.89 20.37
C ASN A 126 -23.29 -12.95 19.40
N GLY A 127 -23.51 -13.15 18.09
CA GLY A 127 -22.91 -12.31 17.07
C GLY A 127 -23.42 -10.87 17.13
N ILE A 128 -22.50 -9.92 17.11
CA ILE A 128 -22.76 -8.49 16.93
C ILE A 128 -22.65 -8.16 15.45
N TYR A 129 -23.71 -7.63 14.86
CA TYR A 129 -23.76 -7.30 13.44
C TYR A 129 -23.74 -5.79 13.22
N ASN A 130 -22.90 -5.34 12.31
CA ASN A 130 -22.77 -3.93 11.93
C ASN A 130 -22.11 -3.82 10.53
N LYS A 131 -21.82 -2.59 10.09
CA LYS A 131 -20.98 -2.34 8.92
C LYS A 131 -19.58 -2.96 9.13
N CYS A 132 -19.03 -3.62 8.11
CA CYS A 132 -17.76 -4.34 8.22
C CYS A 132 -16.59 -3.44 8.68
N ASN A 133 -16.57 -2.16 8.27
CA ASN A 133 -15.53 -1.22 8.70
C ASN A 133 -15.49 -0.97 10.22
N SER A 134 -16.59 -1.24 10.93
CA SER A 134 -16.66 -1.08 12.40
C SER A 134 -15.88 -2.16 13.16
N ALA A 135 -15.54 -3.29 12.53
CA ALA A 135 -14.71 -4.32 13.15
C ALA A 135 -13.31 -3.77 13.49
N TYR A 136 -12.71 -3.05 12.56
CA TYR A 136 -11.40 -2.42 12.76
C TYR A 136 -11.41 -1.40 13.92
N LEU A 137 -12.46 -0.58 14.00
CA LEU A 137 -12.61 0.40 15.10
C LEU A 137 -12.76 -0.28 16.48
N ARG A 138 -13.38 -1.47 16.53
CA ARG A 138 -13.65 -2.20 17.79
C ARG A 138 -12.43 -2.86 18.40
N GLY A 139 -11.65 -3.56 17.59
CA GLY A 139 -10.52 -4.38 18.06
C GLY A 139 -9.32 -4.39 17.11
N GLY A 140 -9.19 -3.33 16.29
CA GLY A 140 -8.03 -3.17 15.40
C GLY A 140 -8.00 -4.15 14.23
N PRO A 141 -6.81 -4.32 13.64
CA PRO A 141 -6.65 -5.12 12.43
C PRO A 141 -7.01 -6.60 12.64
N MET A 142 -6.68 -7.18 13.80
CA MET A 142 -7.00 -8.59 14.07
C MET A 142 -8.50 -8.84 14.21
N GLN A 143 -9.24 -7.93 14.83
CA GLN A 143 -10.70 -8.02 14.85
C GLN A 143 -11.30 -7.94 13.45
N ALA A 144 -10.73 -7.10 12.57
CA ALA A 144 -11.16 -7.03 11.17
C ALA A 144 -10.79 -8.31 10.38
N VAL A 145 -9.64 -8.92 10.64
CA VAL A 145 -9.27 -10.24 10.08
C VAL A 145 -10.24 -11.31 10.55
N ASN A 146 -10.51 -11.39 11.85
CA ASN A 146 -11.43 -12.37 12.42
C ASN A 146 -12.85 -12.21 11.86
N MET A 147 -13.32 -10.97 11.69
CA MET A 147 -14.57 -10.67 11.01
C MET A 147 -14.59 -11.22 9.57
N ILE A 148 -13.52 -11.04 8.81
CA ILE A 148 -13.42 -11.55 7.43
C ILE A 148 -13.44 -13.09 7.45
N ASN A 149 -12.60 -13.73 8.25
CA ASN A 149 -12.51 -15.19 8.35
C ASN A 149 -13.87 -15.81 8.71
N THR A 150 -14.56 -15.23 9.72
CA THR A 150 -15.85 -15.73 10.20
C THR A 150 -16.96 -15.63 9.15
N ASN A 151 -17.01 -14.53 8.38
CA ASN A 151 -18.11 -14.30 7.44
C ASN A 151 -17.86 -14.88 6.03
N MET A 152 -16.60 -15.14 5.67
CA MET A 152 -16.23 -15.55 4.30
C MET A 152 -15.57 -16.93 4.24
N ASP A 153 -15.49 -17.64 5.35
CA ASP A 153 -14.85 -18.96 5.44
C ASP A 153 -13.41 -18.92 4.88
N LEU A 154 -12.61 -17.98 5.38
CA LEU A 154 -11.20 -17.82 5.03
C LEU A 154 -10.28 -18.15 6.21
N ASP A 155 -8.99 -18.28 5.91
CA ASP A 155 -7.90 -18.60 6.84
C ASP A 155 -6.81 -17.51 6.88
N ILE A 156 -7.24 -16.25 6.84
CA ILE A 156 -6.31 -15.12 6.86
C ILE A 156 -5.63 -15.02 8.22
N GLU A 157 -4.29 -15.07 8.23
CA GLU A 157 -3.47 -14.91 9.41
C GLU A 157 -2.65 -13.61 9.39
N ASN A 158 -2.46 -13.05 8.18
CA ASN A 158 -1.60 -11.90 7.97
C ASN A 158 -2.38 -10.72 7.40
N TYR A 159 -1.99 -9.51 7.81
CA TYR A 159 -2.56 -8.28 7.29
C TYR A 159 -1.51 -7.20 7.04
N VAL A 160 -1.86 -6.24 6.21
CA VAL A 160 -1.14 -4.98 6.04
C VAL A 160 -2.13 -3.85 6.27
N ALA A 161 -1.81 -2.93 7.16
CA ALA A 161 -2.60 -1.73 7.40
C ALA A 161 -1.77 -0.50 7.06
N VAL A 162 -2.33 0.38 6.24
CA VAL A 162 -1.67 1.61 5.80
C VAL A 162 -2.57 2.82 6.07
N ASP A 163 -1.99 3.87 6.60
CA ASP A 163 -2.57 5.20 6.62
C ASP A 163 -2.14 6.00 5.37
N PHE A 164 -2.59 7.23 5.25
CA PHE A 164 -2.26 8.07 4.10
C PHE A 164 -0.77 8.37 3.98
N SER A 165 -0.05 8.51 5.09
CA SER A 165 1.38 8.78 5.10
C SER A 165 2.19 7.57 4.66
N ALA A 166 1.84 6.38 5.16
CA ALA A 166 2.45 5.13 4.74
C ALA A 166 2.20 4.86 3.26
N MET A 167 0.95 5.05 2.77
CA MET A 167 0.61 4.88 1.36
C MET A 167 1.43 5.80 0.48
N ALA A 168 1.48 7.10 0.80
CA ALA A 168 2.26 8.07 0.03
C ALA A 168 3.75 7.72 0.03
N THR A 169 4.30 7.30 1.17
CA THR A 169 5.70 6.89 1.30
C THR A 169 6.02 5.67 0.45
N VAL A 170 5.16 4.64 0.45
CA VAL A 170 5.35 3.42 -0.36
C VAL A 170 5.39 3.78 -1.85
N VAL A 171 4.43 4.57 -2.33
CA VAL A 171 4.38 5.00 -3.73
C VAL A 171 5.64 5.77 -4.12
N ASP A 172 6.10 6.71 -3.30
CA ASP A 172 7.32 7.48 -3.58
C ASP A 172 8.58 6.60 -3.53
N CYS A 173 8.61 5.57 -2.67
CA CYS A 173 9.69 4.58 -2.66
C CYS A 173 9.77 3.76 -3.95
N LEU A 174 8.62 3.50 -4.58
CA LEU A 174 8.53 2.82 -5.88
C LEU A 174 8.85 3.75 -7.05
N GLY A 175 8.99 5.07 -6.81
CA GLY A 175 9.27 6.07 -7.83
C GLY A 175 8.02 6.66 -8.47
N GLY A 176 6.86 6.52 -7.86
CA GLY A 176 5.57 6.98 -8.40
C GLY A 176 4.83 5.90 -9.19
N LEU A 177 3.62 6.21 -9.64
CA LEU A 177 2.79 5.32 -10.44
C LEU A 177 2.23 6.04 -11.68
N ASP A 178 2.15 5.32 -12.80
CA ASP A 178 1.55 5.79 -14.04
C ASP A 178 0.07 5.41 -14.09
N ILE A 179 -0.82 6.41 -13.94
CA ILE A 179 -2.27 6.21 -13.85
C ILE A 179 -2.99 6.85 -15.03
N PRO A 180 -3.85 6.10 -15.77
CA PRO A 180 -4.73 6.69 -16.76
C PRO A 180 -5.86 7.46 -16.07
N MET A 181 -6.06 8.74 -16.42
CA MET A 181 -7.01 9.61 -15.74
C MET A 181 -7.90 10.38 -16.70
N SER A 182 -9.15 10.58 -16.29
CA SER A 182 -10.10 11.50 -16.93
C SER A 182 -9.93 12.93 -16.41
N TYR A 183 -10.60 13.89 -17.09
CA TYR A 183 -10.59 15.28 -16.66
C TYR A 183 -11.18 15.46 -15.26
N GLU A 184 -12.33 14.83 -14.99
CA GLU A 184 -12.99 14.89 -13.67
C GLU A 184 -12.13 14.27 -12.57
N GLU A 185 -11.41 13.18 -12.87
CA GLU A 185 -10.51 12.55 -11.90
C GLU A 185 -9.32 13.44 -11.55
N ILE A 186 -8.72 14.13 -12.55
CA ILE A 186 -7.64 15.10 -12.31
C ILE A 186 -8.14 16.23 -11.42
N GLU A 187 -9.33 16.75 -11.66
CA GLU A 187 -9.92 17.82 -10.86
C GLU A 187 -10.13 17.40 -9.41
N HIS A 188 -10.79 16.26 -9.20
CA HIS A 188 -11.06 15.75 -7.87
C HIS A 188 -9.80 15.32 -7.12
N MET A 189 -8.83 14.72 -7.81
CA MET A 189 -7.52 14.40 -7.23
C MET A 189 -6.81 15.66 -6.75
N ASN A 190 -6.70 16.69 -7.59
CA ASN A 190 -6.05 17.96 -7.21
C ASN A 190 -6.72 18.59 -5.98
N ASN A 191 -8.05 18.51 -5.87
CA ASN A 191 -8.78 19.00 -4.69
C ASN A 191 -8.43 18.19 -3.44
N HIS A 192 -8.34 16.86 -3.53
CA HIS A 192 -7.94 16.00 -2.42
C HIS A 192 -6.45 16.11 -2.05
N CYS A 193 -5.58 16.47 -3.00
CA CYS A 193 -4.15 16.66 -2.74
C CYS A 193 -3.87 17.72 -1.68
N VAL A 194 -4.70 18.76 -1.58
CA VAL A 194 -4.53 19.84 -0.58
C VAL A 194 -4.57 19.25 0.83
N GLU A 195 -5.64 18.53 1.16
CA GLU A 195 -5.80 17.91 2.48
C GLU A 195 -4.77 16.77 2.69
N THR A 196 -4.52 15.95 1.66
CA THR A 196 -3.57 14.84 1.75
C THR A 196 -2.15 15.34 2.02
N SER A 197 -1.72 16.40 1.36
CA SER A 197 -0.41 17.04 1.60
C SER A 197 -0.30 17.58 3.04
N GLN A 198 -1.36 18.19 3.56
CA GLN A 198 -1.39 18.65 4.95
C GLN A 198 -1.30 17.51 5.97
N GLN A 199 -1.98 16.39 5.70
CA GLN A 199 -1.99 15.22 6.59
C GLN A 199 -0.66 14.45 6.55
N THR A 200 -0.05 14.32 5.38
CA THR A 200 1.21 13.58 5.19
C THR A 200 2.45 14.41 5.44
N GLY A 201 2.34 15.75 5.37
CA GLY A 201 3.47 16.67 5.38
C GLY A 201 4.35 16.59 4.12
N MET A 202 3.85 15.98 3.03
CA MET A 202 4.58 15.76 1.78
C MET A 202 4.08 16.71 0.69
N ASP A 203 4.99 17.11 -0.20
CA ASP A 203 4.70 18.04 -1.29
C ASP A 203 4.14 17.34 -2.54
N TYR A 204 3.40 18.09 -3.35
CA TYR A 204 2.90 17.66 -4.64
C TYR A 204 2.87 18.84 -5.62
N THR A 205 2.83 18.55 -6.92
CA THR A 205 2.57 19.54 -7.97
C THR A 205 1.23 19.21 -8.63
N PRO A 206 0.24 20.11 -8.60
CA PRO A 206 -1.04 19.87 -9.27
C PRO A 206 -0.86 19.55 -10.75
N ILE A 207 -1.66 18.62 -11.27
CA ILE A 207 -1.72 18.37 -12.71
C ILE A 207 -2.50 19.49 -13.37
N GLU A 208 -1.93 20.10 -14.39
CA GLU A 208 -2.60 21.12 -15.19
C GLU A 208 -3.75 20.50 -15.98
N LYS A 209 -4.92 21.15 -15.90
CA LYS A 209 -6.10 20.74 -16.65
C LYS A 209 -6.13 21.42 -18.00
N THR A 210 -6.69 20.75 -19.01
CA THR A 210 -6.95 21.37 -20.30
C THR A 210 -8.01 22.45 -20.21
N ASP A 211 -7.79 23.59 -20.89
CA ASP A 211 -8.74 24.68 -21.00
C ASP A 211 -8.99 25.00 -22.50
N PRO A 212 -10.24 24.94 -22.99
CA PRO A 212 -11.46 24.61 -22.25
C PRO A 212 -11.57 23.14 -21.83
N ALA A 213 -12.39 22.88 -20.79
CA ALA A 213 -12.71 21.52 -20.38
C ALA A 213 -13.36 20.73 -21.54
N PRO A 214 -13.09 19.41 -21.68
CA PRO A 214 -13.74 18.58 -22.69
C PRO A 214 -15.24 18.45 -22.43
N GLU A 215 -16.03 18.21 -23.49
CA GLU A 215 -17.48 17.98 -23.37
C GLU A 215 -17.79 16.74 -22.51
N ASP A 216 -17.04 15.65 -22.74
CA ASP A 216 -17.11 14.44 -21.91
C ASP A 216 -15.91 14.42 -20.95
N GLN A 217 -16.17 14.79 -19.69
CA GLN A 217 -15.17 14.86 -18.65
C GLN A 217 -14.79 13.50 -18.06
N SER A 218 -15.59 12.46 -18.36
CA SER A 218 -15.34 11.09 -17.89
C SER A 218 -14.37 10.32 -18.79
N GLN A 219 -14.10 10.80 -20.01
CA GLN A 219 -13.17 10.18 -20.93
C GLN A 219 -11.72 10.31 -20.45
N ILE A 220 -10.96 9.20 -20.54
CA ILE A 220 -9.53 9.21 -20.22
C ILE A 220 -8.78 10.15 -21.16
N LEU A 221 -8.09 11.11 -20.60
CA LEU A 221 -7.29 12.10 -21.33
C LEU A 221 -5.87 11.59 -21.63
N GLY A 222 -5.32 10.81 -20.73
CA GLY A 222 -3.96 10.30 -20.83
C GLY A 222 -3.49 9.58 -19.58
N THR A 223 -2.24 9.14 -19.61
CA THR A 223 -1.56 8.53 -18.46
C THR A 223 -0.64 9.56 -17.82
N TYR A 224 -0.74 9.71 -16.52
CA TYR A 224 -0.01 10.69 -15.71
C TYR A 224 0.85 9.97 -14.68
N HIS A 225 2.09 10.44 -14.54
CA HIS A 225 3.00 9.96 -13.50
C HIS A 225 2.70 10.68 -12.20
N LEU A 226 2.21 9.93 -11.20
CA LEU A 226 1.74 10.46 -9.92
C LEU A 226 2.72 10.14 -8.79
N ASN A 227 2.98 11.11 -7.91
CA ASN A 227 3.69 10.88 -6.66
C ASN A 227 2.77 10.31 -5.57
N GLY A 228 3.33 10.01 -4.40
CA GLY A 228 2.60 9.40 -3.29
C GLY A 228 1.39 10.19 -2.81
N VAL A 229 1.49 11.54 -2.71
CA VAL A 229 0.37 12.42 -2.34
C VAL A 229 -0.75 12.32 -3.37
N GLN A 230 -0.41 12.38 -4.66
CA GLN A 230 -1.37 12.33 -5.75
C GLN A 230 -2.07 10.96 -5.85
N VAL A 231 -1.33 9.87 -5.73
CA VAL A 231 -1.90 8.51 -5.72
C VAL A 231 -2.84 8.31 -4.53
N THR A 232 -2.43 8.76 -3.34
CA THR A 232 -3.28 8.70 -2.14
C THR A 232 -4.54 9.53 -2.32
N ALA A 233 -4.44 10.74 -2.88
CA ALA A 233 -5.58 11.60 -3.20
C ALA A 233 -6.50 10.97 -4.26
N TYR A 234 -5.95 10.32 -5.29
CA TYR A 234 -6.68 9.59 -6.32
C TYR A 234 -7.54 8.46 -5.74
N CYS A 235 -6.99 7.69 -4.78
CA CYS A 235 -7.72 6.64 -4.08
C CYS A 235 -8.89 7.15 -3.20
N ARG A 236 -8.98 8.46 -2.95
CA ARG A 236 -10.04 9.09 -2.13
C ARG A 236 -11.21 9.62 -2.94
N ILE A 237 -11.10 9.69 -4.26
CA ILE A 237 -12.14 10.26 -5.13
C ILE A 237 -13.45 9.47 -5.00
N ARG A 238 -14.54 10.17 -4.71
CA ARG A 238 -15.93 9.66 -4.65
C ARG A 238 -16.90 10.48 -5.50
N GLN A 239 -16.45 11.61 -6.02
CA GLN A 239 -17.28 12.64 -6.66
C GLN A 239 -17.55 12.36 -8.14
N THR A 240 -17.10 11.24 -8.69
CA THR A 240 -17.42 10.80 -10.05
C THR A 240 -18.77 10.07 -10.09
N ALA A 241 -19.35 9.89 -11.28
CA ALA A 241 -20.64 9.21 -11.45
C ALA A 241 -20.68 7.78 -10.88
N SER A 242 -19.53 7.09 -10.79
CA SER A 242 -19.38 5.77 -10.18
C SER A 242 -19.33 5.76 -8.65
N GLY A 243 -19.25 6.92 -8.01
CA GLY A 243 -19.32 7.08 -6.57
C GLY A 243 -18.34 6.19 -5.78
N ASP A 244 -18.85 5.47 -4.79
CA ASP A 244 -18.04 4.59 -3.93
C ASP A 244 -17.52 3.34 -4.66
N GLN A 245 -18.25 2.85 -5.67
CA GLN A 245 -17.76 1.77 -6.53
C GLN A 245 -16.52 2.21 -7.31
N GLY A 246 -16.55 3.41 -7.91
CA GLY A 246 -15.38 3.96 -8.62
C GLY A 246 -14.19 4.17 -7.71
N ARG A 247 -14.41 4.59 -6.45
CA ARG A 247 -13.33 4.64 -5.45
C ARG A 247 -12.68 3.27 -5.25
N THR A 248 -13.48 2.23 -5.07
CA THR A 248 -12.98 0.87 -4.88
C THR A 248 -12.21 0.36 -6.10
N GLU A 249 -12.65 0.71 -7.31
CA GLU A 249 -11.94 0.39 -8.56
C GLU A 249 -10.58 1.11 -8.65
N ARG A 250 -10.52 2.40 -8.28
CA ARG A 250 -9.26 3.17 -8.22
C ARG A 250 -8.27 2.59 -7.20
N GLN A 251 -8.76 2.17 -6.04
CA GLN A 251 -7.93 1.52 -5.02
C GLN A 251 -7.32 0.21 -5.51
N ARG A 252 -8.08 -0.61 -6.27
CA ARG A 252 -7.53 -1.82 -6.87
C ARG A 252 -6.57 -1.57 -8.02
N LEU A 253 -6.76 -0.47 -8.76
CA LEU A 253 -5.87 -0.09 -9.86
C LEU A 253 -4.47 0.28 -9.36
N VAL A 254 -4.39 0.85 -8.17
CA VAL A 254 -3.13 1.30 -7.55
C VAL A 254 -2.34 0.14 -6.94
N LEU A 255 -2.99 -0.95 -6.56
CA LEU A 255 -2.36 -2.17 -5.99
C LEU A 255 -1.78 -3.07 -7.05
#